data_3b854072c1a3a498cd3c24df8e4cdb0d
#
_entry.id   3b854072c1a3a498cd3c24df8e4cdb0d
#
_cell.length_a   1.000
_cell.length_b   1.000
_cell.length_c   1.000
_cell.angle_alpha   90.00
_cell.angle_beta   90.00
_cell.angle_gamma   90.00
#
_symmetry.space_group_name_H-M   'P 1'
#
loop_
_entity.id
_entity.type
_entity.pdbx_description
1 polymer ?
#
loop_
_entity_poly.entity_id
_entity_poly.type
_entity_poly.pdbx_seq_one_letter_code
_entity_poly.pdbx_strand_id
1 'polypeptide(L)'
;MANAETRLVRHNLLHPGQPRRAAFTVVPSAVFAGPQVASAGATEQELQALGRDYVAATRPYRDAAYGWALEDTTSFVKVLADPATRLLLGAHIIGPQASTLIQPLIQAMCLGNTVDDVASGVLYIHPALTEVVEQALLAL
;
A
#
# COMPACT_ATOMS: atom_id res chain seq x y z
N MET A 1 3.95 13.30 3.80
CA MET A 1 4.04 14.44 2.85
C MET A 1 4.97 15.54 3.35
N ALA A 2 4.77 16.13 4.53
CA ALA A 2 5.56 17.26 5.05
C ALA A 2 7.10 17.12 4.95
N ASN A 3 7.66 15.98 5.36
CA ASN A 3 9.11 15.74 5.28
C ASN A 3 9.65 15.75 3.82
N ALA A 4 8.87 15.30 2.86
CA ALA A 4 9.26 15.32 1.45
C ALA A 4 9.18 16.74 0.88
N GLU A 5 8.14 17.47 1.21
CA GLU A 5 7.97 18.89 0.85
C GLU A 5 9.06 19.75 1.47
N THR A 6 9.41 19.53 2.74
CA THR A 6 10.53 20.23 3.40
C THR A 6 11.86 20.01 2.68
N ARG A 7 12.15 18.78 2.25
CA ARG A 7 13.36 18.50 1.45
C ARG A 7 13.33 19.22 0.10
N LEU A 8 12.18 19.30 -0.54
CA LEU A 8 12.00 20.01 -1.80
C LEU A 8 12.20 21.53 -1.64
N VAL A 9 11.53 22.11 -0.64
CA VAL A 9 11.67 23.55 -0.32
C VAL A 9 13.12 23.89 0.00
N ARG A 10 13.78 23.10 0.87
CA ARG A 10 15.19 23.29 1.19
C ARG A 10 16.07 23.25 -0.07
N HIS A 11 15.85 22.26 -0.96
CA HIS A 11 16.61 22.18 -2.22
C HIS A 11 16.43 23.46 -3.06
N ASN A 12 15.19 23.90 -3.25
CA ASN A 12 14.88 25.04 -4.11
C ASN A 12 15.42 26.37 -3.54
N LEU A 13 15.45 26.52 -2.23
CA LEU A 13 16.06 27.70 -1.58
C LEU A 13 17.58 27.72 -1.76
N LEU A 14 18.25 26.58 -1.67
CA LEU A 14 19.69 26.48 -1.79
C LEU A 14 20.18 26.46 -3.25
N HIS A 15 19.31 26.10 -4.21
CA HIS A 15 19.65 25.97 -5.63
C HIS A 15 18.61 26.69 -6.52
N PRO A 16 18.51 28.04 -6.44
CA PRO A 16 17.46 28.80 -7.14
C PRO A 16 17.56 28.68 -8.67
N GLY A 17 18.76 28.39 -9.22
CA GLY A 17 18.96 28.14 -10.64
C GLY A 17 18.58 26.74 -11.12
N GLN A 18 18.22 25.82 -10.22
CA GLN A 18 17.87 24.43 -10.53
C GLN A 18 16.66 23.97 -9.69
N PRO A 19 15.51 24.63 -9.79
CA PRO A 19 14.36 24.29 -8.97
C PRO A 19 13.80 22.91 -9.33
N ARG A 20 13.40 22.15 -8.32
CA ARG A 20 12.69 20.88 -8.44
C ARG A 20 11.20 21.08 -8.18
N ARG A 21 10.37 20.26 -8.82
CA ARG A 21 8.93 20.18 -8.57
C ARG A 21 8.59 18.90 -7.79
N ALA A 22 7.52 18.95 -7.02
CA ALA A 22 6.95 17.75 -6.43
C ALA A 22 6.44 16.82 -7.54
N ALA A 23 6.81 15.54 -7.46
CA ALA A 23 6.37 14.49 -8.37
C ALA A 23 5.91 13.29 -7.55
N PHE A 24 4.92 13.52 -6.65
CA PHE A 24 4.35 12.44 -5.84
C PHE A 24 3.28 11.73 -6.66
N THR A 25 3.57 10.52 -7.12
CA THR A 25 2.64 9.66 -7.87
C THR A 25 1.61 9.00 -6.95
N VAL A 26 2.02 8.67 -5.73
CA VAL A 26 1.17 8.06 -4.70
C VAL A 26 1.31 8.86 -3.42
N VAL A 27 0.19 9.35 -2.90
CA VAL A 27 0.13 10.05 -1.61
C VAL A 27 -0.59 9.16 -0.60
N PRO A 28 0.14 8.53 0.34
CA PRO A 28 -0.47 7.67 1.34
C PRO A 28 -1.09 8.49 2.47
N SER A 29 -2.04 7.87 3.17
CA SER A 29 -2.62 8.37 4.40
C SER A 29 -2.63 7.29 5.48
N ALA A 30 -2.55 7.71 6.74
CA ALA A 30 -2.72 6.81 7.88
C ALA A 30 -3.47 7.52 9.01
N VAL A 31 -4.39 6.80 9.64
CA VAL A 31 -5.10 7.22 10.85
C VAL A 31 -4.65 6.32 11.99
N PHE A 32 -4.05 6.92 13.01
CA PHE A 32 -3.50 6.23 14.17
C PHE A 32 -4.58 6.09 15.26
N ALA A 33 -5.58 5.27 14.96
CA ALA A 33 -6.66 4.90 15.88
C ALA A 33 -6.46 3.46 16.38
N GLY A 34 -7.38 2.94 17.11
CA GLY A 34 -7.47 1.52 17.42
C GLY A 34 -8.73 0.90 16.83
N PRO A 35 -8.65 0.18 15.72
CA PRO A 35 -7.47 -0.18 14.92
C PRO A 35 -6.92 0.95 14.06
N GLN A 36 -5.65 0.85 13.62
CA GLN A 36 -5.07 1.77 12.62
C GLN A 36 -5.73 1.57 11.26
N VAL A 37 -5.79 2.65 10.47
CA VAL A 37 -6.21 2.58 9.07
C VAL A 37 -5.12 3.21 8.21
N ALA A 38 -4.72 2.54 7.14
CA ALA A 38 -3.77 3.06 6.16
C ALA A 38 -4.31 2.87 4.74
N SER A 39 -4.06 3.84 3.87
CA SER A 39 -4.56 3.85 2.49
C SER A 39 -3.55 4.48 1.55
N ALA A 40 -3.43 3.93 0.35
CA ALA A 40 -2.62 4.45 -0.73
C ALA A 40 -3.24 4.07 -2.09
N GLY A 41 -3.13 4.96 -3.09
CA GLY A 41 -3.72 4.74 -4.41
C GLY A 41 -5.24 4.90 -4.43
N ALA A 42 -5.88 4.32 -5.43
CA ALA A 42 -7.31 4.45 -5.69
C ALA A 42 -8.16 3.50 -4.85
N THR A 43 -9.36 3.93 -4.50
CA THR A 43 -10.42 3.07 -3.94
C THR A 43 -11.22 2.39 -5.06
N GLU A 44 -11.98 1.32 -4.74
CA GLU A 44 -12.89 0.70 -5.71
C GLU A 44 -13.92 1.70 -6.24
N GLN A 45 -14.45 2.55 -5.36
CA GLN A 45 -15.43 3.57 -5.73
C GLN A 45 -14.87 4.55 -6.77
N GLU A 46 -13.63 4.98 -6.59
CA GLU A 46 -12.96 5.86 -7.56
C GLU A 46 -12.70 5.16 -8.89
N LEU A 47 -12.25 3.90 -8.89
CA LEU A 47 -12.04 3.13 -10.11
C LEU A 47 -13.35 2.89 -10.86
N GLN A 48 -14.43 2.55 -10.15
CA GLN A 48 -15.78 2.39 -10.72
C GLN A 48 -16.28 3.70 -11.33
N ALA A 49 -16.11 4.82 -10.64
CA ALA A 49 -16.54 6.13 -11.14
C ALA A 49 -15.76 6.56 -12.40
N LEU A 50 -14.51 6.11 -12.53
CA LEU A 50 -13.67 6.35 -13.70
C LEU A 50 -13.90 5.33 -14.83
N GLY A 51 -14.72 4.31 -14.63
CA GLY A 51 -14.90 3.20 -15.57
C GLY A 51 -13.61 2.41 -15.82
N ARG A 52 -12.70 2.38 -14.86
CA ARG A 52 -11.42 1.69 -14.98
C ARG A 52 -11.53 0.25 -14.50
N ASP A 53 -11.09 -0.68 -15.34
CA ASP A 53 -11.03 -2.10 -14.97
C ASP A 53 -10.04 -2.33 -13.84
N TYR A 54 -10.42 -3.20 -12.91
CA TYR A 54 -9.58 -3.62 -11.79
C TYR A 54 -9.97 -5.02 -11.31
N VAL A 55 -9.01 -5.67 -10.65
CA VAL A 55 -9.23 -6.85 -9.81
C VAL A 55 -8.94 -6.47 -8.36
N ALA A 56 -9.66 -7.08 -7.42
CA ALA A 56 -9.50 -6.78 -6.00
C ALA A 56 -9.46 -8.06 -5.18
N ALA A 57 -8.59 -8.07 -4.17
CA ALA A 57 -8.53 -9.13 -3.17
C ALA A 57 -8.52 -8.54 -1.77
N THR A 58 -9.18 -9.26 -0.85
CA THR A 58 -9.19 -8.91 0.59
C THR A 58 -8.79 -10.14 1.39
N ARG A 59 -7.87 -9.96 2.36
CA ARG A 59 -7.44 -11.01 3.27
C ARG A 59 -7.55 -10.56 4.72
N PRO A 60 -8.33 -11.26 5.54
CA PRO A 60 -8.39 -11.04 6.98
C PRO A 60 -7.05 -11.36 7.65
N TYR A 61 -6.71 -10.63 8.71
CA TYR A 61 -5.49 -10.90 9.47
C TYR A 61 -5.47 -12.31 10.07
N ARG A 62 -6.62 -12.81 10.49
CA ARG A 62 -6.75 -14.17 11.06
C ARG A 62 -6.33 -15.30 10.12
N ASP A 63 -6.21 -15.04 8.83
CA ASP A 63 -5.78 -16.05 7.84
C ASP A 63 -4.26 -16.29 7.88
N ALA A 64 -3.48 -15.38 8.49
CA ALA A 64 -2.06 -15.55 8.74
C ALA A 64 -1.80 -15.98 10.19
N ALA A 65 -0.73 -16.75 10.42
CA ALA A 65 -0.41 -17.31 11.75
C ALA A 65 -0.31 -16.25 12.85
N TYR A 66 0.33 -15.10 12.57
CA TYR A 66 0.46 -14.05 13.57
C TYR A 66 -0.85 -13.29 13.81
N GLY A 67 -1.65 -13.08 12.77
CA GLY A 67 -2.99 -12.47 12.92
C GLY A 67 -3.94 -13.39 13.69
N TRP A 68 -3.86 -14.70 13.48
CA TRP A 68 -4.58 -15.69 14.27
C TRP A 68 -4.16 -15.68 15.74
N ALA A 69 -2.85 -15.61 16.01
CA ALA A 69 -2.32 -15.53 17.37
C ALA A 69 -2.71 -14.24 18.11
N LEU A 70 -3.02 -13.17 17.39
CA LEU A 70 -3.57 -11.93 17.95
C LEU A 70 -5.07 -12.02 18.25
N GLU A 71 -5.73 -13.12 17.88
CA GLU A 71 -7.19 -13.28 17.94
C GLU A 71 -7.94 -12.17 17.17
N ASP A 72 -7.32 -11.63 16.12
CA ASP A 72 -7.87 -10.52 15.36
C ASP A 72 -8.92 -11.03 14.35
N THR A 73 -10.16 -10.66 14.59
CA THR A 73 -11.30 -11.07 13.74
C THR A 73 -11.84 -9.96 12.84
N THR A 74 -11.29 -8.76 12.92
CA THR A 74 -11.83 -7.55 12.26
C THR A 74 -10.89 -6.92 11.24
N SER A 75 -9.59 -7.10 11.41
CA SER A 75 -8.58 -6.48 10.56
C SER A 75 -8.40 -7.20 9.23
N PHE A 76 -8.05 -6.45 8.20
CA PHE A 76 -7.81 -7.00 6.86
C PHE A 76 -6.86 -6.13 6.04
N VAL A 77 -6.30 -6.76 5.01
CA VAL A 77 -5.60 -6.11 3.89
C VAL A 77 -6.48 -6.23 2.65
N LYS A 78 -6.70 -5.12 1.96
CA LYS A 78 -7.36 -5.05 0.65
C LYS A 78 -6.40 -4.46 -0.37
N VAL A 79 -6.26 -5.11 -1.52
CA VAL A 79 -5.42 -4.67 -2.63
C VAL A 79 -6.22 -4.64 -3.92
N LEU A 80 -5.90 -3.69 -4.79
CA LEU A 80 -6.50 -3.51 -6.10
C LEU A 80 -5.40 -3.44 -7.15
N ALA A 81 -5.58 -4.12 -8.27
CA ALA A 81 -4.62 -4.12 -9.37
C ALA A 81 -5.31 -4.00 -10.73
N ASP A 82 -4.57 -3.51 -11.70
CA ASP A 82 -4.94 -3.51 -13.10
C ASP A 82 -4.83 -4.95 -13.65
N PRO A 83 -5.90 -5.51 -14.23
CA PRO A 83 -5.90 -6.91 -14.66
C PRO A 83 -4.94 -7.19 -15.82
N ALA A 84 -4.65 -6.20 -16.65
CA ALA A 84 -3.81 -6.38 -17.83
C ALA A 84 -2.32 -6.18 -17.52
N THR A 85 -1.99 -5.14 -16.74
CA THR A 85 -0.59 -4.79 -16.43
C THR A 85 -0.09 -5.40 -15.13
N ARG A 86 -0.99 -5.90 -14.29
CA ARG A 86 -0.69 -6.40 -12.94
C ARG A 86 -0.09 -5.34 -12.00
N LEU A 87 -0.16 -4.06 -12.36
CA LEU A 87 0.29 -2.96 -11.50
C LEU A 87 -0.74 -2.68 -10.39
N LEU A 88 -0.25 -2.40 -9.19
CA LEU A 88 -1.10 -2.02 -8.06
C LEU A 88 -1.75 -0.65 -8.31
N LEU A 89 -3.06 -0.59 -8.19
CA LEU A 89 -3.88 0.62 -8.28
C LEU A 89 -4.22 1.20 -6.93
N GLY A 90 -4.36 0.35 -5.92
CA GLY A 90 -4.73 0.75 -4.57
C GLY A 90 -4.40 -0.30 -3.52
N ALA A 91 -4.19 0.15 -2.30
CA ALA A 91 -3.99 -0.68 -1.12
C ALA A 91 -4.62 -0.02 0.11
N HIS A 92 -5.37 -0.79 0.88
CA HIS A 92 -6.10 -0.32 2.04
C HIS A 92 -5.98 -1.36 3.15
N ILE A 93 -5.54 -0.93 4.33
CA ILE A 93 -5.28 -1.81 5.46
C ILE A 93 -5.98 -1.23 6.70
N ILE A 94 -6.70 -2.06 7.40
CA ILE A 94 -7.20 -1.76 8.73
C ILE A 94 -6.68 -2.80 9.70
N GLY A 95 -6.07 -2.38 10.81
CA GLY A 95 -5.54 -3.28 11.83
C GLY A 95 -4.24 -2.82 12.47
N PRO A 96 -3.70 -3.61 13.39
CA PRO A 96 -2.38 -3.39 13.97
C PRO A 96 -1.32 -3.23 12.89
N GLN A 97 -0.40 -2.27 13.06
CA GLN A 97 0.71 -2.00 12.14
C GLN A 97 0.30 -1.61 10.70
N ALA A 98 -0.95 -1.23 10.44
CA ALA A 98 -1.42 -0.89 9.09
C ALA A 98 -0.51 0.14 8.40
N SER A 99 -0.07 1.18 9.13
CA SER A 99 0.84 2.23 8.61
C SER A 99 2.23 1.70 8.22
N THR A 100 2.68 0.61 8.81
CA THR A 100 3.95 -0.05 8.49
C THR A 100 3.76 -1.05 7.34
N LEU A 101 2.71 -1.86 7.40
CA LEU A 101 2.42 -2.91 6.42
C LEU A 101 2.11 -2.36 5.02
N ILE A 102 1.56 -1.15 4.92
CA ILE A 102 1.25 -0.54 3.64
C ILE A 102 2.51 -0.04 2.90
N GLN A 103 3.63 0.17 3.60
CA GLN A 103 4.82 0.81 3.02
C GLN A 103 5.43 0.04 1.83
N PRO A 104 5.57 -1.29 1.83
CA PRO A 104 6.03 -2.05 0.66
C PRO A 104 5.10 -1.90 -0.55
N LEU A 105 3.78 -1.80 -0.32
CA LEU A 105 2.80 -1.60 -1.39
C LEU A 105 2.91 -0.20 -2.01
N ILE A 106 3.14 0.84 -1.20
CA ILE A 106 3.43 2.19 -1.70
C ILE A 106 4.71 2.18 -2.54
N GLN A 107 5.76 1.49 -2.08
CA GLN A 107 7.01 1.35 -2.82
C GLN A 107 6.78 0.66 -4.16
N ALA A 108 6.03 -0.43 -4.19
CA ALA A 108 5.68 -1.15 -5.41
C ALA A 108 4.96 -0.24 -6.42
N MET A 109 3.93 0.52 -5.97
CA MET A 109 3.23 1.50 -6.80
C MET A 109 4.16 2.57 -7.37
N CYS A 110 5.08 3.11 -6.55
CA CYS A 110 6.00 4.17 -6.95
C CYS A 110 7.08 3.70 -7.93
N LEU A 111 7.51 2.44 -7.82
CA LEU A 111 8.57 1.85 -8.64
C LEU A 111 8.03 1.09 -9.86
N GLY A 112 6.71 0.93 -9.98
CA GLY A 112 6.09 0.19 -11.07
C GLY A 112 6.30 -1.33 -10.97
N ASN A 113 6.49 -1.85 -9.75
CA ASN A 113 6.52 -3.29 -9.53
C ASN A 113 5.11 -3.88 -9.72
N THR A 114 5.04 -5.04 -10.34
CA THR A 114 3.80 -5.80 -10.50
C THR A 114 3.40 -6.51 -9.20
N VAL A 115 2.15 -6.94 -9.12
CA VAL A 115 1.66 -7.84 -8.05
C VAL A 115 2.57 -9.06 -7.94
N ASP A 116 2.95 -9.65 -9.07
CA ASP A 116 3.75 -10.88 -9.12
C ASP A 116 5.20 -10.65 -8.63
N ASP A 117 5.80 -9.48 -8.92
CA ASP A 117 7.11 -9.10 -8.39
C ASP A 117 7.11 -9.03 -6.86
N VAL A 118 6.03 -8.51 -6.28
CA VAL A 118 5.92 -8.34 -4.82
C VAL A 118 5.48 -9.64 -4.15
N ALA A 119 4.51 -10.36 -4.72
CA ALA A 119 3.97 -11.58 -4.12
C ALA A 119 4.94 -12.75 -4.17
N SER A 120 5.63 -12.95 -5.31
CA SER A 120 6.45 -14.14 -5.56
C SER A 120 7.95 -13.84 -5.69
N GLY A 121 8.30 -12.59 -5.96
CA GLY A 121 9.70 -12.16 -6.10
C GLY A 121 10.41 -11.86 -4.78
N VAL A 122 9.69 -11.88 -3.65
CA VAL A 122 10.19 -11.53 -2.31
C VAL A 122 9.93 -12.68 -1.33
N LEU A 123 10.88 -12.93 -0.44
CA LEU A 123 10.67 -13.87 0.67
C LEU A 123 10.04 -13.13 1.86
N TYR A 124 8.95 -13.66 2.34
CA TYR A 124 8.24 -13.13 3.50
C TYR A 124 8.69 -13.80 4.80
N ILE A 125 8.77 -13.02 5.87
CA ILE A 125 9.13 -13.53 7.20
C ILE A 125 7.91 -14.22 7.80
N HIS A 126 8.13 -15.40 8.35
CA HIS A 126 7.14 -16.18 9.11
C HIS A 126 7.59 -16.36 10.58
N PRO A 127 6.71 -16.18 11.58
CA PRO A 127 5.36 -15.61 11.48
C PRO A 127 5.38 -14.07 11.56
N ALA A 128 4.76 -13.40 10.61
CA ALA A 128 4.65 -11.94 10.60
C ALA A 128 3.34 -11.47 9.93
N LEU A 129 2.87 -10.26 10.26
CA LEU A 129 1.67 -9.69 9.62
C LEU A 129 1.88 -9.36 8.13
N THR A 130 3.11 -9.28 7.66
CA THR A 130 3.42 -9.11 6.23
C THR A 130 2.90 -10.26 5.37
N GLU A 131 2.71 -11.47 5.95
CA GLU A 131 2.11 -12.62 5.24
C GLU A 131 0.67 -12.34 4.81
N VAL A 132 -0.08 -11.50 5.53
CA VAL A 132 -1.43 -11.10 5.11
C VAL A 132 -1.37 -10.28 3.82
N VAL A 133 -0.34 -9.44 3.68
CA VAL A 133 -0.08 -8.67 2.44
C VAL A 133 0.26 -9.63 1.29
N GLU A 134 1.19 -10.57 1.51
CA GLU A 134 1.54 -11.61 0.54
C GLU A 134 0.31 -12.36 0.06
N GLN A 135 -0.49 -12.89 1.00
CA GLN A 135 -1.69 -13.66 0.69
C GLN A 135 -2.76 -12.83 -0.05
N ALA A 136 -2.87 -11.54 0.24
CA ALA A 136 -3.76 -10.65 -0.49
C ALA A 136 -3.30 -10.45 -1.94
N LEU A 137 -1.99 -10.29 -2.16
CA LEU A 137 -1.40 -10.17 -3.50
C LEU A 137 -1.53 -11.47 -4.30
N LEU A 138 -1.26 -12.62 -3.68
CA LEU A 138 -1.41 -13.94 -4.31
C LEU A 138 -2.86 -14.29 -4.71
N ALA A 139 -3.83 -13.58 -4.15
CA ALA A 139 -5.25 -13.79 -4.45
C ALA A 139 -5.78 -12.89 -5.59
N LEU A 140 -4.96 -12.00 -6.14
CA LEU A 140 -5.25 -11.21 -7.35
C LEU A 140 -4.91 -12.01 -8.61
#